data_6b3fdfc291c76e277b06cade9d88d3d7
#
_entry.id   6b3fdfc291c76e277b06cade9d88d3d7
#
_cell.length_a   1.000
_cell.length_b   1.000
_cell.length_c   1.000
_cell.angle_alpha   90.00
_cell.angle_beta   90.00
_cell.angle_gamma   90.00
#
_symmetry.space_group_name_H-M   'P 1'
#
loop_
_entity.id
_entity.type
_entity.pdbx_description
1 polymer ?
#
loop_
_entity_poly.entity_id
_entity_poly.type
_entity_poly.pdbx_seq_one_letter_code
_entity_poly.pdbx_strand_id
1 'polypeptide(L)'
;DTYNIDLIDSMIFETTDEPDCAGDNMKSSYRLTDTDIADMPDDTRDIDALRCLLSEYFDRFKNGYSELELKCDIKRDTFQRVLKLKNGINITYTLLAKFCLGAELSVEETKELFELNGHILNNKDRYDYILLCEIERNGTVEDYDNDLKRFKYKSILSDPVWRTYKDE
;
A
#
# COMPACT_ATOMS: atom_id res chain seq x y z
N ASP A 1 3.13 -7.81 3.69
CA ASP A 1 3.06 -8.02 2.97
C ASP A 1 3.00 -8.01 2.89
N THR A 2 3.16 -7.91 3.25
CA THR A 2 3.11 -8.16 2.54
C THR A 2 3.06 -8.20 2.35
N TYR A 3 3.24 -8.10 2.78
CA TYR A 3 3.30 -8.32 1.89
C TYR A 3 3.01 -8.61 1.53
N ASN A 4 3.14 -8.50 1.95
CA ASN A 4 3.05 -8.98 1.01
C ASN A 4 2.61 -9.32 0.67
N ILE A 5 2.33 -9.14 0.93
CA ILE A 5 2.09 -9.80 0.08
C ILE A 5 1.90 -10.19 -0.39
N ASP A 6 1.98 -10.09 -0.16
CA ASP A 6 1.86 -10.70 -1.04
C ASP A 6 1.91 -11.20 -0.93
N LEU A 7 1.96 -11.05 -0.45
CA LEU A 7 2.14 -11.82 -0.83
C LEU A 7 1.77 -12.27 -0.68
N ILE A 8 1.86 -12.12 -0.29
CA ILE A 8 1.74 -12.78 -0.69
C ILE A 8 1.62 -13.07 -1.02
N ASP A 9 1.64 -13.10 -0.97
CA ASP A 9 1.69 -13.61 -1.73
C ASP A 9 2.09 -13.84 -1.87
N SER A 10 2.11 -14.01 -1.61
CA SER A 10 2.51 -14.51 -2.05
C SER A 10 2.78 -14.91 -1.79
N MET A 11 2.86 -15.42 -1.30
CA MET A 11 2.97 -15.97 -1.28
C MET A 11 2.64 -16.64 -1.33
N ILE A 12 2.62 -17.08 -1.38
CA ILE A 12 2.17 -17.73 -1.58
C ILE A 12 2.16 -18.28 -1.97
N PHE A 13 2.34 -18.94 -1.96
CA PHE A 13 2.19 -19.64 -2.43
C PHE A 13 2.74 -20.20 -2.71
N GLU A 14 3.11 -20.47 -2.60
CA GLU A 14 3.56 -21.20 -2.87
C GLU A 14 3.68 -22.07 -2.88
N THR A 15 3.74 -22.62 -2.54
CA THR A 15 3.70 -23.53 -2.42
C THR A 15 3.50 -24.32 -2.50
N THR A 16 3.43 -24.78 -2.44
CA THR A 16 3.18 -25.60 -2.41
C THR A 16 3.26 -26.55 -2.57
N ASP A 17 3.55 -26.85 -2.56
CA ASP A 17 3.76 -27.78 -2.87
C ASP A 17 3.76 -28.82 -2.33
N GLU A 18 3.65 -29.11 -1.74
CA GLU A 18 3.55 -29.98 -1.22
C GLU A 18 2.72 -30.65 -1.04
N PRO A 19 2.52 -30.74 -1.26
CA PRO A 19 1.78 -31.37 -1.13
C PRO A 19 1.15 -32.24 -1.21
N ASP A 20 1.39 -32.46 -1.09
CA ASP A 20 0.95 -33.25 -1.72
C ASP A 20 -0.01 -34.15 -1.24
N CYS A 21 0.18 -34.97 -0.81
CA CYS A 21 -0.56 -36.02 -0.43
C CYS A 21 -1.34 -35.75 0.75
N ALA A 22 -0.72 -35.51 1.71
CA ALA A 22 -1.37 -35.04 2.88
C ALA A 22 -2.05 -33.74 2.55
N GLY A 23 -1.72 -33.24 1.41
CA GLY A 23 -2.23 -31.99 0.95
C GLY A 23 -3.72 -31.88 0.85
N ASP A 24 -4.39 -32.96 0.59
CA ASP A 24 -5.83 -32.88 0.44
C ASP A 24 -6.52 -32.47 1.72
N ASN A 25 -6.14 -33.07 2.83
CA ASN A 25 -6.71 -32.68 4.10
C ASN A 25 -6.25 -31.31 4.53
N MET A 26 -5.01 -30.99 4.20
CA MET A 26 -4.46 -29.72 4.57
C MET A 26 -5.18 -28.58 3.84
N LYS A 27 -5.51 -28.82 2.57
CA LYS A 27 -6.24 -27.81 1.81
C LYS A 27 -7.57 -27.50 2.44
N SER A 28 -8.24 -28.52 2.94
CA SER A 28 -9.51 -28.33 3.60
C SER A 28 -9.37 -27.47 4.84
N SER A 29 -8.30 -27.64 5.56
CA SER A 29 -8.11 -26.91 6.81
C SER A 29 -7.74 -25.43 6.57
N TYR A 30 -7.37 -25.06 5.36
CA TYR A 30 -7.07 -23.68 5.07
C TYR A 30 -8.30 -22.87 4.70
N ARG A 31 -9.42 -23.52 4.53
CA ARG A 31 -10.65 -22.80 4.22
C ARG A 31 -11.26 -22.29 5.50
N LEU A 32 -11.78 -21.08 5.43
CA LEU A 32 -12.52 -20.52 6.54
C LEU A 32 -13.80 -21.32 6.75
N THR A 33 -14.09 -21.63 8.00
CA THR A 33 -15.34 -22.29 8.36
C THR A 33 -16.47 -21.26 8.49
N ASP A 34 -17.69 -21.74 8.57
CA ASP A 34 -18.82 -20.86 8.78
C ASP A 34 -18.69 -20.10 10.10
N THR A 35 -18.11 -20.74 11.10
CA THR A 35 -17.87 -20.09 12.38
C THR A 35 -16.84 -18.98 12.25
N ASP A 36 -15.78 -19.24 11.50
CA ASP A 36 -14.76 -18.22 11.26
C ASP A 36 -15.36 -17.00 10.58
N ILE A 37 -16.24 -17.24 9.60
CA ILE A 37 -16.88 -16.16 8.86
C ILE A 37 -17.82 -15.37 9.77
N ALA A 38 -18.56 -16.08 10.62
CA ALA A 38 -19.48 -15.43 11.54
C ALA A 38 -18.74 -14.54 12.54
N ASP A 39 -17.54 -14.94 12.93
CA ASP A 39 -16.74 -14.21 13.90
C ASP A 39 -15.83 -13.16 13.26
N MET A 40 -15.85 -13.08 11.93
CA MET A 40 -14.98 -12.16 11.22
C MET A 40 -15.34 -10.71 11.57
N PRO A 41 -14.32 -9.90 11.89
CA PRO A 41 -14.58 -8.47 12.15
C PRO A 41 -15.10 -7.78 10.90
N ASP A 42 -15.85 -6.71 11.10
CA ASP A 42 -16.32 -5.91 9.99
C ASP A 42 -15.15 -5.24 9.27
N ASP A 43 -15.33 -5.01 7.98
CA ASP A 43 -14.37 -4.25 7.20
C ASP A 43 -14.46 -2.79 7.67
N THR A 44 -13.34 -2.31 8.22
CA THR A 44 -13.32 -0.95 8.77
C THR A 44 -12.90 0.09 7.75
N ARG A 45 -12.66 -0.33 6.50
CA ARG A 45 -12.27 0.61 5.45
C ARG A 45 -13.47 1.40 4.96
N ASP A 46 -13.25 2.67 4.68
CA ASP A 46 -14.24 3.51 4.02
C ASP A 46 -13.65 3.91 2.66
N ILE A 47 -13.83 3.04 1.69
CA ILE A 47 -13.20 3.18 0.39
C ILE A 47 -13.71 4.40 -0.36
N ASP A 48 -14.99 4.71 -0.24
CA ASP A 48 -15.55 5.88 -0.93
C ASP A 48 -14.96 7.17 -0.37
N ALA A 49 -14.89 7.28 0.95
CA ALA A 49 -14.29 8.46 1.58
C ALA A 49 -12.79 8.54 1.24
N LEU A 50 -12.12 7.39 1.21
CA LEU A 50 -10.69 7.33 0.86
C LEU A 50 -10.47 7.84 -0.56
N ARG A 51 -11.30 7.40 -1.51
CA ARG A 51 -11.19 7.84 -2.89
C ARG A 51 -11.45 9.34 -3.03
N CYS A 52 -12.44 9.84 -2.34
CA CYS A 52 -12.74 11.26 -2.37
C CYS A 52 -11.55 12.07 -1.86
N LEU A 53 -10.96 11.63 -0.77
CA LEU A 53 -9.83 12.35 -0.19
C LEU A 53 -8.59 12.27 -1.07
N LEU A 54 -8.34 11.10 -1.67
CA LEU A 54 -7.23 10.96 -2.61
C LEU A 54 -7.41 11.89 -3.81
N SER A 55 -8.63 11.98 -4.33
CA SER A 55 -8.92 12.86 -5.45
C SER A 55 -8.72 14.32 -5.08
N GLU A 56 -9.14 14.67 -3.87
CA GLU A 56 -8.99 16.03 -3.37
C GLU A 56 -7.52 16.41 -3.24
N TYR A 57 -6.71 15.53 -2.67
CA TYR A 57 -5.28 15.79 -2.54
C TYR A 57 -4.58 15.76 -3.89
N PHE A 58 -5.05 14.92 -4.81
CA PHE A 58 -4.49 14.88 -6.16
C PHE A 58 -4.66 16.24 -6.87
N ASP A 59 -5.76 16.92 -6.58
CA ASP A 59 -6.02 18.24 -7.19
C ASP A 59 -5.01 19.28 -6.73
N ARG A 60 -4.24 19.02 -5.70
CA ARG A 60 -3.17 19.92 -5.26
C ARG A 60 -1.95 19.89 -6.19
N PHE A 61 -1.82 18.86 -7.01
CA PHE A 61 -0.71 18.76 -7.96
C PHE A 61 -0.96 19.71 -9.12
N LYS A 62 -0.01 20.60 -9.36
CA LYS A 62 -0.14 21.58 -10.45
C LYS A 62 -0.06 20.91 -11.82
N ASN A 63 0.76 19.89 -11.95
CA ASN A 63 1.00 19.21 -13.22
C ASN A 63 0.31 17.86 -13.32
N GLY A 64 -0.66 17.60 -12.45
CA GLY A 64 -1.48 16.40 -12.52
C GLY A 64 -0.69 15.10 -12.48
N TYR A 65 -0.96 14.24 -13.45
CA TYR A 65 -0.35 12.90 -13.44
C TYR A 65 1.16 12.92 -13.63
N SER A 66 1.70 13.92 -14.31
CA SER A 66 3.15 14.03 -14.44
C SER A 66 3.81 14.17 -13.07
N GLU A 67 3.22 15.00 -12.24
CA GLU A 67 3.73 15.25 -10.92
C GLU A 67 3.51 14.01 -10.03
N LEU A 68 2.37 13.37 -10.17
CA LEU A 68 2.08 12.13 -9.45
C LEU A 68 3.13 11.06 -9.74
N GLU A 69 3.44 10.86 -11.03
CA GLU A 69 4.41 9.86 -11.42
C GLU A 69 5.81 10.21 -10.94
N LEU A 70 6.15 11.47 -11.03
CA LEU A 70 7.51 11.91 -10.68
C LEU A 70 7.73 11.93 -9.17
N LYS A 71 6.81 12.48 -8.42
CA LYS A 71 6.98 12.65 -6.99
C LYS A 71 6.54 11.45 -6.18
N CYS A 72 5.50 10.75 -6.60
CA CYS A 72 4.94 9.64 -5.85
C CYS A 72 5.42 8.29 -6.34
N ASP A 73 6.00 8.22 -7.55
CA ASP A 73 6.36 6.95 -8.15
C ASP A 73 5.14 6.03 -8.28
N ILE A 74 4.01 6.64 -8.64
CA ILE A 74 2.75 5.92 -8.88
C ILE A 74 2.36 6.13 -10.33
N LYS A 75 2.16 5.03 -11.05
CA LYS A 75 1.77 5.11 -12.45
C LYS A 75 0.36 5.65 -12.59
N ARG A 76 0.14 6.42 -13.64
CA ARG A 76 -1.16 6.99 -13.94
C ARG A 76 -2.26 5.93 -13.95
N ASP A 77 -2.04 4.83 -14.66
CA ASP A 77 -3.04 3.77 -14.78
C ASP A 77 -3.40 3.19 -13.42
N THR A 78 -2.40 3.00 -12.57
CA THR A 78 -2.62 2.47 -11.23
C THR A 78 -3.50 3.41 -10.42
N PHE A 79 -3.19 4.70 -10.45
CA PHE A 79 -3.96 5.68 -9.68
C PHE A 79 -5.38 5.80 -10.21
N GLN A 80 -5.54 5.79 -11.54
CA GLN A 80 -6.87 5.86 -12.13
C GLN A 80 -7.72 4.66 -11.72
N ARG A 81 -7.13 3.47 -11.64
CA ARG A 81 -7.87 2.31 -11.19
C ARG A 81 -8.29 2.44 -9.73
N VAL A 82 -7.41 2.98 -8.90
CA VAL A 82 -7.74 3.20 -7.50
C VAL A 82 -8.97 4.11 -7.37
N LEU A 83 -9.03 5.16 -8.18
CA LEU A 83 -10.12 6.11 -8.11
C LEU A 83 -11.41 5.60 -8.72
N LYS A 84 -11.34 4.71 -9.72
CA LYS A 84 -12.51 4.34 -10.52
C LYS A 84 -13.12 3.00 -10.18
N LEU A 85 -12.32 2.03 -9.76
CA LEU A 85 -12.86 0.70 -9.54
C LEU A 85 -13.70 0.65 -8.27
N LYS A 86 -14.87 0.06 -8.41
CA LYS A 86 -15.85 0.10 -7.33
C LYS A 86 -15.62 -0.93 -6.26
N ASN A 87 -15.17 -2.11 -6.65
CA ASN A 87 -15.08 -3.21 -5.70
C ASN A 87 -13.72 -3.83 -5.72
N GLY A 88 -13.27 -4.26 -4.55
CA GLY A 88 -12.16 -5.19 -4.44
C GLY A 88 -10.78 -4.69 -4.73
N ILE A 89 -10.61 -3.40 -5.00
CA ILE A 89 -9.26 -2.92 -5.13
C ILE A 89 -8.63 -2.82 -3.77
N ASN A 90 -7.50 -3.47 -3.70
CA ASN A 90 -6.71 -3.44 -2.50
C ASN A 90 -5.76 -2.26 -2.61
N ILE A 91 -6.07 -1.19 -1.90
CA ILE A 91 -5.18 -0.03 -1.83
C ILE A 91 -4.12 -0.37 -0.82
N THR A 92 -2.90 -0.57 -1.30
CA THR A 92 -1.82 -1.06 -0.46
C THR A 92 -1.23 0.03 0.41
N TYR A 93 -0.60 -0.40 1.49
CA TYR A 93 0.16 0.49 2.36
C TYR A 93 1.20 1.28 1.55
N THR A 94 1.91 0.57 0.68
CA THR A 94 2.97 1.18 -0.12
C THR A 94 2.43 2.29 -1.01
N LEU A 95 1.30 2.07 -1.66
CA LEU A 95 0.72 3.09 -2.53
C LEU A 95 0.34 4.32 -1.72
N LEU A 96 -0.31 4.13 -0.57
CA LEU A 96 -0.68 5.26 0.27
C LEU A 96 0.54 6.00 0.80
N ALA A 97 1.57 5.27 1.23
CA ALA A 97 2.80 5.90 1.73
C ALA A 97 3.46 6.76 0.67
N LYS A 98 3.57 6.21 -0.54
CA LYS A 98 4.15 6.96 -1.66
C LYS A 98 3.34 8.20 -1.99
N PHE A 99 2.02 8.06 -2.01
CA PHE A 99 1.15 9.19 -2.31
C PHE A 99 1.30 10.29 -1.26
N CYS A 100 1.29 9.91 0.02
CA CYS A 100 1.40 10.89 1.09
C CYS A 100 2.72 11.65 1.04
N LEU A 101 3.80 10.96 0.73
CA LEU A 101 5.10 11.61 0.63
C LEU A 101 5.17 12.54 -0.58
N GLY A 102 4.73 12.05 -1.74
CA GLY A 102 4.79 12.86 -2.96
C GLY A 102 3.86 14.05 -2.93
N ALA A 103 2.70 13.91 -2.29
CA ALA A 103 1.74 15.01 -2.15
C ALA A 103 2.10 15.94 -0.99
N GLU A 104 3.14 15.60 -0.24
CA GLU A 104 3.62 16.42 0.88
C GLU A 104 2.53 16.67 1.92
N LEU A 105 1.83 15.60 2.27
CA LEU A 105 0.76 15.70 3.25
C LEU A 105 1.33 15.83 4.66
N SER A 106 0.52 16.41 5.54
CA SER A 106 0.87 16.49 6.95
C SER A 106 0.72 15.13 7.62
N VAL A 107 1.23 15.02 8.85
CA VAL A 107 1.08 13.80 9.63
C VAL A 107 -0.41 13.48 9.84
N GLU A 108 -1.20 14.50 10.14
CA GLU A 108 -2.64 14.32 10.37
C GLU A 108 -3.34 13.84 9.12
N GLU A 109 -3.03 14.46 7.98
CA GLU A 109 -3.64 14.06 6.71
C GLU A 109 -3.26 12.63 6.36
N THR A 110 -1.99 12.27 6.59
CA THR A 110 -1.51 10.92 6.34
C THR A 110 -2.24 9.91 7.22
N LYS A 111 -2.37 10.21 8.49
CA LYS A 111 -3.07 9.31 9.42
C LYS A 111 -4.52 9.10 9.00
N GLU A 112 -5.17 10.16 8.55
CA GLU A 112 -6.56 10.06 8.13
C GLU A 112 -6.70 9.14 6.92
N LEU A 113 -5.83 9.29 5.92
CA LEU A 113 -5.87 8.41 4.75
C LEU A 113 -5.69 6.95 5.13
N PHE A 114 -4.71 6.67 5.99
CA PHE A 114 -4.46 5.30 6.41
C PHE A 114 -5.62 4.74 7.22
N GLU A 115 -6.22 5.56 8.06
CA GLU A 115 -7.36 5.12 8.87
C GLU A 115 -8.54 4.77 7.98
N LEU A 116 -8.80 5.56 6.95
CA LEU A 116 -9.86 5.26 6.00
C LEU A 116 -9.61 3.94 5.26
N ASN A 117 -8.36 3.55 5.15
CA ASN A 117 -8.00 2.26 4.55
C ASN A 117 -7.91 1.14 5.58
N GLY A 118 -8.39 1.39 6.79
CA GLY A 118 -8.44 0.36 7.82
C GLY A 118 -7.16 0.17 8.61
N HIS A 119 -6.22 1.08 8.50
CA HIS A 119 -4.93 0.95 9.19
C HIS A 119 -4.65 2.18 10.03
N ILE A 120 -4.59 2.00 11.35
CA ILE A 120 -4.24 3.09 12.25
C ILE A 120 -2.73 3.11 12.42
N LEU A 121 -2.10 4.18 11.94
CA LEU A 121 -0.65 4.31 12.03
C LEU A 121 -0.22 4.40 13.50
N ASN A 122 0.79 3.62 13.85
CA ASN A 122 1.24 3.47 15.24
C ASN A 122 2.73 3.77 15.31
N ASN A 123 3.08 4.84 16.03
CA ASN A 123 4.49 5.24 16.13
C ASN A 123 5.34 4.27 16.96
N LYS A 124 4.73 3.26 17.55
CA LYS A 124 5.46 2.20 18.25
C LYS A 124 5.75 1.02 17.34
N ASP A 125 5.14 0.97 16.19
CA ASP A 125 5.46 -0.01 15.17
C ASP A 125 6.60 0.54 14.32
N ARG A 126 7.64 -0.25 14.14
CA ARG A 126 8.85 0.22 13.48
C ARG A 126 8.59 0.70 12.06
N TYR A 127 7.80 -0.04 11.31
CA TYR A 127 7.53 0.30 9.92
C TYR A 127 6.73 1.60 9.80
N ASP A 128 5.69 1.74 10.63
CA ASP A 128 4.89 2.96 10.66
C ASP A 128 5.72 4.15 11.14
N TYR A 129 6.60 3.91 12.10
CA TYR A 129 7.46 4.97 12.65
C TYR A 129 8.35 5.59 11.57
N ILE A 130 8.91 4.74 10.72
CA ILE A 130 9.78 5.23 9.63
C ILE A 130 8.98 6.15 8.72
N LEU A 131 7.77 5.75 8.33
CA LEU A 131 6.92 6.57 7.47
C LEU A 131 6.58 7.89 8.14
N LEU A 132 6.17 7.83 9.39
CA LEU A 132 5.77 9.05 10.11
C LEU A 132 6.93 10.04 10.24
N CYS A 133 8.14 9.54 10.44
CA CYS A 133 9.31 10.40 10.49
C CYS A 133 9.59 11.07 9.14
N GLU A 134 9.45 10.32 8.05
CA GLU A 134 9.67 10.89 6.72
C GLU A 134 8.62 11.94 6.39
N ILE A 135 7.36 11.67 6.74
CA ILE A 135 6.27 12.64 6.52
C ILE A 135 6.57 13.93 7.29
N GLU A 136 6.97 13.80 8.53
CA GLU A 136 7.24 14.96 9.39
C GLU A 136 8.40 15.79 8.85
N ARG A 137 9.37 15.15 8.22
CA ARG A 137 10.55 15.83 7.69
C ARG A 137 10.40 16.27 6.24
N ASN A 138 9.24 16.01 5.64
CA ASN A 138 8.97 16.29 4.24
C ASN A 138 9.96 15.55 3.32
N GLY A 139 10.24 14.29 3.67
CA GLY A 139 11.11 13.46 2.84
C GLY A 139 10.46 13.04 1.55
N THR A 140 11.27 12.62 0.60
CA THR A 140 10.79 12.14 -0.68
C THR A 140 10.54 10.64 -0.62
N VAL A 141 9.92 10.11 -1.69
CA VAL A 141 9.72 8.67 -1.81
C VAL A 141 11.07 7.95 -1.82
N GLU A 142 12.07 8.54 -2.48
CA GLU A 142 13.42 7.96 -2.48
C GLU A 142 14.06 7.94 -1.10
N ASP A 143 13.90 9.04 -0.35
CA ASP A 143 14.39 9.08 1.03
C ASP A 143 13.79 7.98 1.87
N TYR A 144 12.49 7.81 1.73
CA TYR A 144 11.75 6.79 2.46
C TYR A 144 12.23 5.39 2.06
N ASP A 145 12.39 5.16 0.76
CA ASP A 145 12.89 3.88 0.26
C ASP A 145 14.28 3.55 0.80
N ASN A 146 15.14 4.56 0.82
CA ASN A 146 16.50 4.38 1.34
C ASN A 146 16.49 4.03 2.82
N ASP A 147 15.62 4.68 3.59
CA ASP A 147 15.52 4.36 5.01
C ASP A 147 14.95 2.98 5.24
N LEU A 148 13.96 2.57 4.43
CA LEU A 148 13.43 1.21 4.53
C LEU A 148 14.51 0.17 4.28
N LYS A 149 15.30 0.37 3.24
CA LYS A 149 16.40 -0.56 2.92
C LYS A 149 17.45 -0.57 4.01
N ARG A 150 17.72 0.58 4.59
CA ARG A 150 18.68 0.70 5.68
C ARG A 150 18.31 -0.19 6.87
N PHE A 151 17.03 -0.34 7.13
CA PHE A 151 16.55 -1.16 8.21
C PHE A 151 16.07 -2.55 7.76
N LYS A 152 16.54 -2.98 6.58
CA LYS A 152 16.34 -4.33 6.07
C LYS A 152 14.95 -4.63 5.54
N TYR A 153 14.19 -3.60 5.22
CA TYR A 153 12.92 -3.78 4.53
C TYR A 153 13.14 -3.76 3.03
N LYS A 154 12.17 -4.27 2.30
CA LYS A 154 12.26 -4.32 0.84
C LYS A 154 12.09 -2.94 0.23
N SER A 155 12.71 -2.76 -0.94
CA SER A 155 12.50 -1.55 -1.72
C SER A 155 11.05 -1.44 -2.16
N ILE A 156 10.54 -0.22 -2.16
CA ILE A 156 9.16 0.04 -2.58
C ILE A 156 9.10 0.75 -3.93
N LEU A 157 10.25 1.04 -4.52
CA LEU A 157 10.28 1.78 -5.79
C LEU A 157 9.81 0.91 -6.96
N SER A 158 9.25 1.57 -7.94
CA SER A 158 8.79 0.93 -9.16
C SER A 158 9.96 0.41 -9.99
N ASP A 159 9.60 -0.35 -11.04
CA ASP A 159 10.56 -0.88 -12.01
C ASP A 159 11.50 0.25 -12.49
N PRO A 160 12.82 0.05 -12.37
CA PRO A 160 13.78 1.06 -12.82
C PRO A 160 13.62 1.45 -14.29
N VAL A 161 13.16 0.53 -15.13
CA VAL A 161 13.01 0.81 -16.56
C VAL A 161 12.04 1.95 -16.81
N TRP A 162 10.86 1.90 -16.18
CA TRP A 162 9.89 2.97 -16.40
C TRP A 162 10.35 4.29 -15.77
N ARG A 163 11.07 4.19 -14.69
CA ARG A 163 11.62 5.40 -14.06
C ARG A 163 12.66 6.06 -14.95
N THR A 164 13.48 5.23 -15.61
CA THR A 164 14.48 5.75 -16.53
C THR A 164 13.84 6.52 -17.67
N TYR A 165 12.71 6.01 -18.17
CA TYR A 165 11.98 6.72 -19.20
C TYR A 165 11.53 8.09 -18.73
N LYS A 166 11.11 8.19 -17.49
CA LYS A 166 10.63 9.46 -16.95
C LYS A 166 11.76 10.48 -16.80
N ASP A 167 12.94 10.01 -16.51
CA ASP A 167 14.08 10.90 -16.32
C ASP A 167 14.57 11.49 -17.63
N GLU A 168 14.22 10.88 -18.74
CA GLU A 168 14.56 11.41 -20.02
C GLU A 168 13.52 12.39 -20.53
#